data_2db605fc4a0ea68470b07a68d08def98
#
_entry.id   2db605fc4a0ea68470b07a68d08def98
#
_cell.length_a   1.000
_cell.length_b   1.000
_cell.length_c   1.000
_cell.angle_alpha   90.00
_cell.angle_beta   90.00
_cell.angle_gamma   90.00
#
_symmetry.space_group_name_H-M   'P 1'
#
loop_
_entity.id
_entity.type
_entity.pdbx_description
1 polymer ?
#
loop_
_entity_poly.entity_id
_entity_poly.type
_entity_poly.pdbx_seq_one_letter_code
_entity_poly.pdbx_strand_id
1 'polypeptide(L)'
;LHRQELGKHFEAYNNHVYRVYNLACQHISHTEDYKLVAIAAAYHDLGIWTHNTFDYLTPSITLAKNHGLKNALETESIKAIEAMIDDHHRIHQIFNHPLSEIFRQADITDLTFGIIHFKNHPAYIRLLKSTFPNKGFHVFLVKIFIKNLFKKPWKPLPMFKW
;
A
#
# COMPACT_ATOMS: atom_id res chain seq x y z
N LEU A 1 -15.76 2.52 3.43
CA LEU A 1 -15.09 2.18 4.70
C LEU A 1 -14.06 3.26 5.01
N HIS A 2 -13.89 3.63 6.30
CA HIS A 2 -12.84 4.54 6.81
C HIS A 2 -12.81 5.98 6.25
N ARG A 3 -13.91 6.46 5.64
CA ARG A 3 -13.96 7.82 5.09
C ARG A 3 -13.85 8.90 6.19
N GLN A 4 -14.36 8.61 7.38
CA GLN A 4 -14.32 9.54 8.52
C GLN A 4 -12.90 9.69 9.04
N GLU A 5 -12.17 8.58 9.20
CA GLU A 5 -10.78 8.56 9.66
C GLU A 5 -9.84 9.24 8.68
N LEU A 6 -10.05 9.01 7.38
CA LEU A 6 -9.26 9.64 6.31
C LEU A 6 -9.56 11.13 6.14
N GLY A 7 -10.80 11.57 6.44
CA GLY A 7 -11.21 12.96 6.37
C GLY A 7 -10.85 13.62 5.04
N LYS A 8 -10.15 14.76 5.09
CA LYS A 8 -9.69 15.50 3.91
C LYS A 8 -8.68 14.74 3.02
N HIS A 9 -8.08 13.68 3.52
CA HIS A 9 -7.13 12.84 2.78
C HIS A 9 -7.79 11.69 2.03
N PHE A 10 -9.11 11.52 2.15
CA PHE A 10 -9.85 10.40 1.56
C PHE A 10 -9.59 10.25 0.06
N GLU A 11 -9.74 11.32 -0.72
CA GLU A 11 -9.53 11.25 -2.18
C GLU A 11 -8.06 10.94 -2.53
N ALA A 12 -7.13 11.55 -1.80
CA ALA A 12 -5.70 11.35 -2.03
C ALA A 12 -5.30 9.88 -1.79
N TYR A 13 -5.71 9.30 -0.66
CA TYR A 13 -5.48 7.91 -0.33
C TYR A 13 -6.22 6.96 -1.27
N ASN A 14 -7.49 7.20 -1.53
CA ASN A 14 -8.30 6.38 -2.44
C ASN A 14 -7.69 6.30 -3.84
N ASN A 15 -7.21 7.41 -4.38
CA ASN A 15 -6.54 7.44 -5.68
C ASN A 15 -5.20 6.67 -5.65
N HIS A 16 -4.42 6.76 -4.58
CA HIS A 16 -3.23 5.94 -4.37
C HIS A 16 -3.58 4.44 -4.38
N VAL A 17 -4.57 4.03 -3.60
CA VAL A 17 -5.08 2.65 -3.57
C VAL A 17 -5.43 2.14 -4.96
N TYR A 18 -6.18 2.93 -5.76
CA TYR A 18 -6.54 2.55 -7.12
C TYR A 18 -5.32 2.43 -8.04
N ARG A 19 -4.33 3.32 -7.93
CA ARG A 19 -3.11 3.23 -8.74
C ARG A 19 -2.31 1.99 -8.39
N VAL A 20 -2.06 1.73 -7.10
CA VAL A 20 -1.33 0.53 -6.63
C VAL A 20 -2.05 -0.74 -7.07
N TYR A 21 -3.36 -0.83 -6.85
CA TYR A 21 -4.17 -1.96 -7.28
C TYR A 21 -4.03 -2.23 -8.78
N ASN A 22 -4.25 -1.21 -9.62
CA ASN A 22 -4.20 -1.37 -11.08
C ASN A 22 -2.80 -1.70 -11.58
N LEU A 23 -1.74 -1.16 -10.96
CA LEU A 23 -0.35 -1.51 -11.28
C LEU A 23 -0.06 -2.98 -10.95
N ALA A 24 -0.50 -3.47 -9.78
CA ALA A 24 -0.35 -4.86 -9.39
C ALA A 24 -1.13 -5.80 -10.32
N CYS A 25 -2.34 -5.44 -10.71
CA CYS A 25 -3.22 -6.24 -11.58
C CYS A 25 -2.62 -6.56 -12.95
N GLN A 26 -1.66 -5.77 -13.44
CA GLN A 26 -0.95 -6.07 -14.70
C GLN A 26 -0.10 -7.35 -14.62
N HIS A 27 0.19 -7.84 -13.42
CA HIS A 27 1.12 -8.95 -13.19
C HIS A 27 0.49 -10.14 -12.45
N ILE A 28 -0.82 -10.07 -12.16
CA ILE A 28 -1.57 -11.15 -11.52
C ILE A 28 -1.96 -12.19 -12.56
N SER A 29 -1.75 -13.46 -12.24
CA SER A 29 -2.06 -14.59 -13.13
C SER A 29 -3.35 -15.33 -12.75
N HIS A 30 -3.77 -15.28 -11.48
CA HIS A 30 -4.92 -16.03 -10.97
C HIS A 30 -6.06 -15.09 -10.57
N THR A 31 -7.28 -15.46 -10.94
CA THR A 31 -8.46 -14.60 -10.74
C THR A 31 -8.76 -14.31 -9.26
N GLU A 32 -8.52 -15.27 -8.38
CA GLU A 32 -8.70 -15.14 -6.93
C GLU A 32 -7.78 -14.08 -6.29
N ASP A 33 -6.59 -13.88 -6.86
CA ASP A 33 -5.59 -12.94 -6.34
C ASP A 33 -6.02 -11.47 -6.46
N TYR A 34 -6.86 -11.14 -7.44
CA TYR A 34 -7.38 -9.76 -7.57
C TYR A 34 -8.09 -9.28 -6.32
N LYS A 35 -8.87 -10.15 -5.68
CA LYS A 35 -9.58 -9.82 -4.44
C LYS A 35 -8.59 -9.60 -3.29
N LEU A 36 -7.56 -10.43 -3.19
CA LEU A 36 -6.55 -10.33 -2.13
C LEU A 36 -5.75 -9.03 -2.27
N VAL A 37 -5.31 -8.72 -3.49
CA VAL A 37 -4.59 -7.47 -3.80
C VAL A 37 -5.47 -6.24 -3.57
N ALA A 38 -6.77 -6.29 -3.90
CA ALA A 38 -7.68 -5.18 -3.63
C ALA A 38 -7.80 -4.89 -2.13
N ILE A 39 -7.87 -5.93 -1.29
CA ILE A 39 -7.92 -5.80 0.16
C ILE A 39 -6.58 -5.25 0.68
N ALA A 40 -5.45 -5.83 0.24
CA ALA A 40 -4.13 -5.34 0.63
C ALA A 40 -3.96 -3.85 0.28
N ALA A 41 -4.31 -3.45 -0.95
CA ALA A 41 -4.23 -2.07 -1.40
C ALA A 41 -5.11 -1.12 -0.55
N ALA A 42 -6.32 -1.55 -0.19
CA ALA A 42 -7.22 -0.72 0.61
C ALA A 42 -6.75 -0.50 2.06
N TYR A 43 -5.91 -1.41 2.58
CA TYR A 43 -5.53 -1.40 3.99
C TYR A 43 -4.06 -1.09 4.27
N HIS A 44 -3.12 -1.22 3.29
CA HIS A 44 -1.67 -1.22 3.55
C HIS A 44 -1.17 0.00 4.33
N ASP A 45 -1.66 1.19 4.02
CA ASP A 45 -1.27 2.45 4.68
C ASP A 45 -2.32 3.00 5.64
N LEU A 46 -3.48 2.35 5.77
CA LEU A 46 -4.65 2.87 6.47
C LEU A 46 -4.36 3.14 7.96
N GLY A 47 -3.45 2.39 8.56
CA GLY A 47 -3.00 2.58 9.94
C GLY A 47 -2.46 3.97 10.24
N ILE A 48 -1.95 4.70 9.23
CA ILE A 48 -1.48 6.09 9.38
C ILE A 48 -2.58 6.97 9.95
N TRP A 49 -3.81 6.84 9.45
CA TRP A 49 -4.95 7.69 9.85
C TRP A 49 -5.71 7.10 11.03
N THR A 50 -5.99 5.81 11.00
CA THR A 50 -6.80 5.16 12.05
C THR A 50 -6.11 5.14 13.42
N HIS A 51 -4.77 5.13 13.44
CA HIS A 51 -3.96 5.11 14.67
C HIS A 51 -3.07 6.34 14.84
N ASN A 52 -3.15 7.30 13.91
CA ASN A 52 -2.35 8.54 13.92
C ASN A 52 -0.86 8.28 14.18
N THR A 53 -0.30 7.27 13.52
CA THR A 53 1.09 6.82 13.68
C THR A 53 1.79 6.65 12.35
N PHE A 54 3.12 6.86 12.33
CA PHE A 54 3.96 6.54 11.17
C PHE A 54 4.56 5.12 11.27
N ASP A 55 4.38 4.45 12.40
CA ASP A 55 4.63 3.01 12.59
C ASP A 55 3.30 2.27 12.41
N TYR A 56 2.85 2.19 11.16
CA TYR A 56 1.47 1.86 10.80
C TYR A 56 1.27 0.43 10.24
N LEU A 57 2.35 -0.33 10.00
CA LEU A 57 2.23 -1.68 9.42
C LEU A 57 1.35 -2.59 10.29
N THR A 58 1.67 -2.71 11.58
CA THR A 58 0.90 -3.56 12.51
C THR A 58 -0.58 -3.14 12.60
N PRO A 59 -0.92 -1.84 12.79
CA PRO A 59 -2.31 -1.40 12.69
C PRO A 59 -3.00 -1.75 11.36
N SER A 60 -2.34 -1.52 10.23
CA SER A 60 -2.87 -1.83 8.89
C SER A 60 -3.14 -3.32 8.72
N ILE A 61 -2.19 -4.17 9.11
CA ILE A 61 -2.33 -5.63 9.10
C ILE A 61 -3.53 -6.07 9.96
N THR A 62 -3.65 -5.53 11.18
CA THR A 62 -4.76 -5.87 12.08
C THR A 62 -6.11 -5.51 11.48
N LEU A 63 -6.22 -4.34 10.83
CA LEU A 63 -7.44 -3.92 10.15
C LEU A 63 -7.79 -4.84 8.98
N ALA A 64 -6.81 -5.19 8.15
CA ALA A 64 -6.99 -6.10 7.02
C ALA A 64 -7.39 -7.52 7.46
N LYS A 65 -6.73 -8.04 8.50
CA LYS A 65 -7.06 -9.32 9.12
C LYS A 65 -8.50 -9.36 9.63
N ASN A 66 -8.90 -8.34 10.38
CA ASN A 66 -10.28 -8.24 10.90
C ASN A 66 -11.30 -8.18 9.78
N HIS A 67 -10.98 -7.48 8.68
CA HIS A 67 -11.81 -7.48 7.47
C HIS A 67 -11.92 -8.88 6.87
N GLY A 68 -10.81 -9.59 6.73
CA GLY A 68 -10.78 -10.97 6.22
C GLY A 68 -11.63 -11.92 7.06
N LEU A 69 -11.44 -11.91 8.38
CA LEU A 69 -12.22 -12.74 9.31
C LEU A 69 -13.72 -12.43 9.25
N LYS A 70 -14.09 -11.15 9.24
CA LYS A 70 -15.49 -10.70 9.14
C LYS A 70 -16.17 -11.15 7.84
N ASN A 71 -15.41 -11.28 6.76
CA ASN A 71 -15.90 -11.72 5.45
C ASN A 71 -15.65 -13.20 5.17
N ALA A 72 -15.34 -13.99 6.20
CA ALA A 72 -15.11 -15.43 6.14
C ALA A 72 -14.08 -15.84 5.05
N LEU A 73 -13.00 -15.06 4.90
CA LEU A 73 -11.90 -15.43 4.02
C LEU A 73 -11.13 -16.63 4.63
N GLU A 74 -10.61 -17.49 3.78
CA GLU A 74 -9.75 -18.59 4.18
C GLU A 74 -8.47 -18.06 4.87
N THR A 75 -7.96 -18.86 5.81
CA THR A 75 -6.77 -18.48 6.59
C THR A 75 -5.56 -18.17 5.71
N GLU A 76 -5.35 -18.93 4.63
CA GLU A 76 -4.24 -18.69 3.70
C GLU A 76 -4.40 -17.39 2.92
N SER A 77 -5.63 -17.04 2.53
CA SER A 77 -5.95 -15.76 1.91
C SER A 77 -5.64 -14.58 2.85
N ILE A 78 -5.98 -14.71 4.14
CA ILE A 78 -5.68 -13.69 5.15
C ILE A 78 -4.16 -13.55 5.33
N LYS A 79 -3.42 -14.66 5.42
CA LYS A 79 -1.94 -14.65 5.51
C LYS A 79 -1.31 -13.98 4.28
N ALA A 80 -1.82 -14.24 3.08
CA ALA A 80 -1.32 -13.60 1.86
C ALA A 80 -1.53 -12.08 1.89
N ILE A 81 -2.69 -11.61 2.36
CA ILE A 81 -2.97 -10.18 2.54
C ILE A 81 -2.03 -9.58 3.60
N GLU A 82 -1.86 -10.24 4.74
CA GLU A 82 -0.96 -9.79 5.80
C GLU A 82 0.48 -9.68 5.28
N ALA A 83 0.97 -10.67 4.51
CA ALA A 83 2.30 -10.66 3.92
C ALA A 83 2.50 -9.51 2.92
N MET A 84 1.51 -9.26 2.04
CA MET A 84 1.57 -8.12 1.13
C MET A 84 1.72 -6.80 1.88
N ILE A 85 0.95 -6.59 2.96
CA ILE A 85 1.01 -5.37 3.76
C ILE A 85 2.30 -5.31 4.57
N ASP A 86 2.79 -6.42 5.10
CA ASP A 86 4.01 -6.46 5.93
C ASP A 86 5.27 -6.19 5.11
N ASP A 87 5.29 -6.63 3.85
CA ASP A 87 6.49 -6.63 3.01
C ASP A 87 6.56 -5.49 1.99
N HIS A 88 5.50 -4.64 1.84
CA HIS A 88 5.47 -3.66 0.74
C HIS A 88 6.57 -2.58 0.80
N HIS A 89 7.19 -2.37 1.97
CA HIS A 89 8.35 -1.48 2.14
C HIS A 89 9.68 -2.22 2.22
N ARG A 90 9.72 -3.50 1.84
CA ARG A 90 10.98 -4.25 1.77
C ARG A 90 11.88 -3.68 0.69
N ILE A 91 13.17 -3.45 1.02
CA ILE A 91 14.14 -2.89 0.08
C ILE A 91 14.55 -3.95 -0.95
N HIS A 92 14.74 -5.19 -0.50
CA HIS A 92 15.16 -6.29 -1.36
C HIS A 92 13.97 -7.03 -1.98
N GLN A 93 14.23 -7.67 -3.12
CA GLN A 93 13.26 -8.52 -3.81
C GLN A 93 12.79 -9.68 -2.93
N ILE A 94 11.50 -10.01 -3.04
CA ILE A 94 10.85 -11.10 -2.31
C ILE A 94 10.70 -12.31 -3.24
N PHE A 95 11.44 -13.38 -2.95
CA PHE A 95 11.45 -14.56 -3.82
C PHE A 95 10.37 -15.60 -3.46
N ASN A 96 10.01 -15.72 -2.18
CA ASN A 96 9.14 -16.78 -1.68
C ASN A 96 7.64 -16.44 -1.67
N HIS A 97 7.29 -15.19 -1.97
CA HIS A 97 5.91 -14.69 -1.95
C HIS A 97 5.63 -13.84 -3.19
N PRO A 98 5.24 -14.44 -4.33
CA PRO A 98 5.05 -13.72 -5.59
C PRO A 98 4.08 -12.55 -5.51
N LEU A 99 2.94 -12.70 -4.80
CA LEU A 99 1.97 -11.62 -4.61
C LEU A 99 2.54 -10.44 -3.81
N SER A 100 3.32 -10.72 -2.76
CA SER A 100 3.98 -9.67 -1.99
C SER A 100 4.98 -8.89 -2.85
N GLU A 101 5.72 -9.58 -3.73
CA GLU A 101 6.65 -8.91 -4.65
C GLU A 101 5.92 -8.06 -5.69
N ILE A 102 4.84 -8.56 -6.29
CA ILE A 102 3.99 -7.81 -7.22
C ILE A 102 3.45 -6.55 -6.54
N PHE A 103 2.93 -6.69 -5.32
CA PHE A 103 2.36 -5.60 -4.55
C PHE A 103 3.41 -4.55 -4.18
N ARG A 104 4.58 -4.99 -3.69
CA ARG A 104 5.73 -4.13 -3.38
C ARG A 104 6.18 -3.31 -4.59
N GLN A 105 6.32 -3.96 -5.76
CA GLN A 105 6.70 -3.28 -7.00
C GLN A 105 5.65 -2.25 -7.43
N ALA A 106 4.38 -2.55 -7.28
CA ALA A 106 3.29 -1.64 -7.61
C ALA A 106 3.30 -0.39 -6.71
N ASP A 107 3.47 -0.57 -5.41
CA ASP A 107 3.56 0.52 -4.45
C ASP A 107 4.79 1.41 -4.69
N ILE A 108 5.97 0.84 -4.84
CA ILE A 108 7.20 1.58 -5.18
C ILE A 108 7.04 2.34 -6.50
N THR A 109 6.37 1.75 -7.51
CA THR A 109 6.10 2.43 -8.77
C THR A 109 5.26 3.68 -8.55
N ASP A 110 4.21 3.62 -7.74
CA ASP A 110 3.38 4.78 -7.43
C ASP A 110 4.11 5.81 -6.58
N LEU A 111 4.78 5.38 -5.51
CA LEU A 111 5.54 6.25 -4.61
C LEU A 111 6.65 7.04 -5.33
N THR A 112 7.30 6.43 -6.32
CA THR A 112 8.34 7.09 -7.12
C THR A 112 7.82 7.82 -8.34
N PHE A 113 6.52 8.05 -8.45
CA PHE A 113 5.88 8.65 -9.63
C PHE A 113 6.20 7.93 -10.94
N GLY A 114 6.50 6.61 -10.88
CA GLY A 114 6.87 5.81 -12.02
C GLY A 114 8.32 5.99 -12.49
N ILE A 115 9.20 6.64 -11.70
CA ILE A 115 10.65 6.68 -11.97
C ILE A 115 11.19 5.25 -11.87
N ILE A 116 10.83 4.54 -10.82
CA ILE A 116 11.06 3.09 -10.71
C ILE A 116 9.75 2.42 -11.13
N HIS A 117 9.74 1.74 -12.28
CA HIS A 117 8.50 1.23 -12.86
C HIS A 117 8.48 -0.30 -13.07
N PHE A 118 9.60 -0.97 -12.74
CA PHE A 118 9.75 -2.42 -12.90
C PHE A 118 9.25 -2.88 -14.28
N LYS A 119 8.24 -3.77 -14.33
CA LYS A 119 7.64 -4.28 -15.57
C LYS A 119 6.43 -3.45 -16.06
N ASN A 120 6.01 -2.41 -15.32
CA ASN A 120 4.86 -1.58 -15.70
C ASN A 120 5.23 -0.63 -16.85
N HIS A 121 4.39 -0.61 -17.89
CA HIS A 121 4.66 0.23 -19.05
C HIS A 121 4.44 1.72 -18.73
N PRO A 122 5.38 2.63 -19.07
CA PRO A 122 5.28 4.06 -18.73
C PRO A 122 4.00 4.74 -19.21
N ALA A 123 3.44 4.34 -20.37
CA ALA A 123 2.17 4.89 -20.87
C ALA A 123 0.99 4.51 -19.96
N TYR A 124 0.98 3.29 -19.42
CA TYR A 124 -0.04 2.85 -18.47
C TYR A 124 0.05 3.60 -17.14
N ILE A 125 1.26 3.82 -16.63
CA ILE A 125 1.48 4.63 -15.42
C ILE A 125 0.94 6.06 -15.64
N ARG A 126 1.21 6.68 -16.79
CA ARG A 126 0.67 8.01 -17.12
C ARG A 126 -0.85 8.01 -17.16
N LEU A 127 -1.47 6.99 -17.78
CA LEU A 127 -2.92 6.84 -17.81
C LEU A 127 -3.50 6.74 -16.40
N LEU A 128 -2.93 5.90 -15.52
CA LEU A 128 -3.39 5.78 -14.14
C LEU A 128 -3.27 7.10 -13.36
N LYS A 129 -2.17 7.83 -13.54
CA LYS A 129 -1.96 9.14 -12.88
C LYS A 129 -2.96 10.21 -13.35
N SER A 130 -3.40 10.16 -14.60
CA SER A 130 -4.44 11.06 -15.11
C SER A 130 -5.83 10.67 -14.63
N THR A 131 -6.11 9.36 -14.55
CA THR A 131 -7.40 8.83 -14.09
C THR A 131 -7.59 8.98 -12.58
N PHE A 132 -6.52 8.74 -11.83
CA PHE A 132 -6.48 8.82 -10.37
C PHE A 132 -5.41 9.83 -9.93
N PRO A 133 -5.69 11.14 -9.99
CA PRO A 133 -4.70 12.18 -9.68
C PRO A 133 -4.24 12.12 -8.22
N ASN A 134 -3.03 12.58 -7.97
CA ASN A 134 -2.34 12.45 -6.67
C ASN A 134 -3.08 13.13 -5.50
N LYS A 135 -3.76 14.26 -5.74
CA LYS A 135 -4.53 14.99 -4.72
C LYS A 135 -3.75 15.32 -3.43
N GLY A 136 -2.41 15.42 -3.54
CA GLY A 136 -1.56 15.77 -2.41
C GLY A 136 -1.08 14.59 -1.54
N PHE A 137 -1.29 13.34 -1.96
CA PHE A 137 -0.85 12.15 -1.21
C PHE A 137 0.64 12.19 -0.87
N HIS A 138 1.52 12.39 -1.86
CA HIS A 138 2.97 12.44 -1.63
C HIS A 138 3.40 13.61 -0.75
N VAL A 139 2.76 14.78 -0.89
CA VAL A 139 3.01 15.93 -0.01
C VAL A 139 2.66 15.60 1.43
N PHE A 140 1.56 14.87 1.64
CA PHE A 140 1.18 14.38 2.97
C PHE A 140 2.24 13.42 3.53
N LEU A 141 2.71 12.43 2.75
CA LEU A 141 3.74 11.49 3.18
C LEU A 141 5.05 12.21 3.57
N VAL A 142 5.50 13.17 2.77
CA VAL A 142 6.69 13.99 3.10
C VAL A 142 6.50 14.74 4.42
N LYS A 143 5.33 15.33 4.65
CA LYS A 143 5.04 16.06 5.91
C LYS A 143 5.09 15.14 7.13
N ILE A 144 4.50 13.94 7.06
CA ILE A 144 4.54 13.00 8.19
C ILE A 144 5.94 12.42 8.39
N PHE A 145 6.70 12.17 7.31
CA PHE A 145 8.10 11.77 7.39
C PHE A 145 8.94 12.82 8.13
N ILE A 146 8.87 14.09 7.72
CA ILE A 146 9.60 15.19 8.38
C ILE A 146 9.21 15.28 9.85
N LYS A 147 7.90 15.21 10.16
CA LYS A 147 7.42 15.22 11.55
C LYS A 147 7.98 14.05 12.36
N ASN A 148 8.06 12.85 11.76
CA ASN A 148 8.61 11.67 12.44
C ASN A 148 10.13 11.77 12.61
N LEU A 149 10.85 12.30 11.63
CA LEU A 149 12.29 12.53 11.69
C LEU A 149 12.67 13.40 12.91
N PHE A 150 11.91 14.48 13.17
CA PHE A 150 12.13 15.31 14.36
C PHE A 150 11.74 14.63 15.67
N LYS A 151 10.75 13.73 15.64
CA LYS A 151 10.33 13.01 16.86
C LYS A 151 11.19 11.80 17.18
N LYS A 152 11.66 11.06 16.17
CA LYS A 152 12.42 9.81 16.29
C LYS A 152 13.55 9.78 15.25
N PRO A 153 14.61 10.61 15.41
CA PRO A 153 15.68 10.73 14.41
C PRO A 153 16.46 9.42 14.20
N TRP A 154 16.49 8.53 15.18
CA TRP A 154 17.14 7.22 15.09
C TRP A 154 16.32 6.15 14.36
N LYS A 155 15.01 6.38 14.12
CA LYS A 155 14.12 5.48 13.36
C LYS A 155 13.12 6.31 12.54
N PRO A 156 13.60 7.06 11.52
CA PRO A 156 12.74 8.00 10.78
C PRO A 156 11.71 7.29 9.89
N LEU A 157 12.01 6.10 9.41
CA LEU A 157 11.18 5.25 8.56
C LEU A 157 10.96 3.89 9.24
N PRO A 158 10.06 3.80 10.24
CA PRO A 158 9.89 2.59 11.05
C PRO A 158 9.34 1.40 10.25
N MET A 159 8.68 1.64 9.11
CA MET A 159 8.09 0.64 8.25
C MET A 159 9.09 -0.07 7.31
N PHE A 160 10.29 0.49 7.10
CA PHE A 160 11.27 -0.13 6.20
C PHE A 160 11.92 -1.36 6.83
N LYS A 161 11.99 -2.43 6.03
CA LYS A 161 12.63 -3.70 6.38
C LYS A 161 13.84 -3.94 5.46
N TRP A 162 14.97 -4.22 6.08
CA TRP A 162 16.25 -4.48 5.43
C TRP A 162 16.39 -5.97 5.06
#